data_d386c0fde02ae391bf91431a44def68a
#
_entry.id   d386c0fde02ae391bf91431a44def68a
#
_cell.length_a   1.000
_cell.length_b   1.000
_cell.length_c   1.000
_cell.angle_alpha   90.00
_cell.angle_beta   90.00
_cell.angle_gamma   90.00
#
_symmetry.space_group_name_H-M   'P 1'
#
loop_
_entity.id
_entity.type
_entity.pdbx_description
1 polymer ?
#
loop_
_entity_poly.entity_id
_entity_poly.type
_entity_poly.pdbx_seq_one_letter_code
_entity_poly.pdbx_strand_id
1 'polypeptide(L)'
;MRPINSMIEFKQIIGRGTRLYDGKDYFTIYDFVKAHHHFSDPEWDGEPIEPEPKLLPPKPTPAGPSVPPGPGPEPGPRRQKIKVKLADGKARTIQHMMATTFWHPDGTPMSAQQFMELLFGRLPEFFKDEAELRAIWSAPETRAKLLQGLAEKGFGHDQLAEMQKIIDAEKSDLFDVLAHVAYAMPPLTREVRAANAKVYINTRFNAKQQVFLDFVLSHYVSVGVEELDQNKLTTLLRLKYNDPIVDAVADLGASDEIGKVFSGFQRFLYAKQTA
;
A
#
# COMPACT_ATOMS: atom_id res chain seq x y z
N MET A 1 -19.95 -23.40 -11.82
CA MET A 1 -19.08 -24.06 -10.81
C MET A 1 -20.00 -24.82 -9.84
N ARG A 2 -19.64 -26.03 -9.46
CA ARG A 2 -20.42 -26.84 -8.51
C ARG A 2 -19.89 -26.60 -7.09
N PRO A 3 -20.73 -26.37 -6.08
CA PRO A 3 -20.29 -26.29 -4.71
C PRO A 3 -19.73 -27.64 -4.24
N ILE A 4 -18.72 -27.62 -3.39
CA ILE A 4 -18.15 -28.81 -2.75
C ILE A 4 -18.87 -28.96 -1.40
N ASN A 5 -19.54 -30.08 -1.20
CA ASN A 5 -20.42 -30.30 -0.04
C ASN A 5 -19.89 -31.34 0.94
N SER A 6 -18.73 -31.96 0.68
CA SER A 6 -18.16 -32.94 1.60
C SER A 6 -16.63 -32.80 1.70
N MET A 7 -16.10 -33.07 2.91
CA MET A 7 -14.66 -33.12 3.18
C MET A 7 -13.94 -34.15 2.29
N ILE A 8 -14.55 -35.27 2.02
CA ILE A 8 -13.98 -36.34 1.19
C ILE A 8 -13.77 -35.83 -0.24
N GLU A 9 -14.81 -35.17 -0.81
CA GLU A 9 -14.71 -34.59 -2.16
C GLU A 9 -13.65 -33.48 -2.22
N PHE A 10 -13.59 -32.63 -1.20
CA PHE A 10 -12.58 -31.58 -1.06
C PHE A 10 -11.16 -32.16 -1.04
N LYS A 11 -10.90 -33.15 -0.17
CA LYS A 11 -9.61 -33.85 -0.10
C LYS A 11 -9.23 -34.56 -1.40
N GLN A 12 -10.19 -35.16 -2.10
CA GLN A 12 -9.94 -35.83 -3.39
C GLN A 12 -9.52 -34.84 -4.48
N ILE A 13 -10.15 -33.66 -4.50
CA ILE A 13 -9.80 -32.60 -5.47
C ILE A 13 -8.39 -32.08 -5.21
N ILE A 14 -8.07 -31.77 -3.95
CA ILE A 14 -6.76 -31.30 -3.55
C ILE A 14 -5.71 -32.40 -3.78
N GLY A 15 -5.99 -33.64 -3.40
CA GLY A 15 -5.08 -34.78 -3.56
C GLY A 15 -4.69 -35.09 -5.02
N ARG A 16 -5.42 -34.61 -6.00
CA ARG A 16 -4.99 -34.67 -7.40
C ARG A 16 -3.87 -33.67 -7.70
N GLY A 17 -3.89 -32.51 -7.04
CA GLY A 17 -2.85 -31.49 -7.15
C GLY A 17 -1.56 -31.84 -6.39
N THR A 18 -1.63 -32.61 -5.32
CA THR A 18 -0.46 -32.99 -4.49
C THR A 18 0.40 -34.09 -5.08
N ARG A 19 0.01 -34.70 -6.20
CA ARG A 19 0.86 -35.72 -6.86
C ARG A 19 2.17 -35.13 -7.31
N LEU A 20 3.26 -35.66 -6.79
CA LEU A 20 4.62 -35.29 -7.14
C LEU A 20 5.01 -35.87 -8.50
N TYR A 21 5.67 -35.10 -9.32
CA TYR A 21 6.41 -35.52 -10.51
C TYR A 21 7.60 -34.60 -10.74
N ASP A 22 8.57 -35.03 -11.49
CA ASP A 22 9.81 -34.28 -11.71
C ASP A 22 9.52 -32.87 -12.24
N GLY A 23 10.06 -31.86 -11.55
CA GLY A 23 9.86 -30.43 -11.87
C GLY A 23 8.57 -29.81 -11.31
N LYS A 24 7.87 -30.51 -10.44
CA LYS A 24 6.69 -29.94 -9.75
C LYS A 24 6.96 -29.79 -8.25
N ASP A 25 7.22 -28.57 -7.81
CA ASP A 25 7.47 -28.24 -6.41
C ASP A 25 6.22 -27.81 -5.65
N TYR A 26 5.18 -27.36 -6.36
CA TYR A 26 3.93 -26.88 -5.75
C TYR A 26 2.74 -26.98 -6.71
N PHE A 27 1.53 -26.73 -6.20
CA PHE A 27 0.31 -26.51 -7.00
C PHE A 27 -0.52 -25.40 -6.34
N THR A 28 -1.29 -24.67 -7.16
CA THR A 28 -2.13 -23.56 -6.70
C THR A 28 -3.59 -23.96 -6.69
N ILE A 29 -4.29 -23.65 -5.61
CA ILE A 29 -5.72 -23.86 -5.47
C ILE A 29 -6.42 -22.49 -5.60
N TYR A 30 -7.33 -22.38 -6.58
CA TYR A 30 -8.23 -21.23 -6.71
C TYR A 30 -9.59 -21.61 -6.14
N ASP A 31 -9.89 -21.15 -4.92
CA ASP A 31 -11.15 -21.42 -4.24
C ASP A 31 -12.11 -20.23 -4.36
N PHE A 32 -12.98 -20.26 -5.36
CA PHE A 32 -13.97 -19.21 -5.65
C PHE A 32 -15.23 -19.29 -4.75
N VAL A 33 -15.42 -20.38 -4.03
CA VAL A 33 -16.59 -20.63 -3.18
C VAL A 33 -16.26 -20.69 -1.69
N LYS A 34 -15.00 -20.40 -1.34
CA LYS A 34 -14.49 -20.45 0.04
C LYS A 34 -14.69 -21.81 0.73
N ALA A 35 -14.59 -22.90 -0.03
CA ALA A 35 -14.78 -24.26 0.46
C ALA A 35 -13.78 -24.61 1.58
N HIS A 36 -12.55 -24.06 1.53
CA HIS A 36 -11.54 -24.28 2.57
C HIS A 36 -11.96 -23.80 3.96
N HIS A 37 -12.88 -22.82 4.07
CA HIS A 37 -13.41 -22.38 5.36
C HIS A 37 -14.36 -23.41 6.01
N HIS A 38 -14.95 -24.30 5.20
CA HIS A 38 -15.87 -25.33 5.68
C HIS A 38 -15.16 -26.65 6.02
N PHE A 39 -13.91 -26.81 5.59
CA PHE A 39 -13.17 -28.05 5.67
C PHE A 39 -11.79 -27.85 6.29
N SER A 40 -11.74 -27.35 7.53
CA SER A 40 -10.47 -27.31 8.27
C SER A 40 -10.22 -28.68 8.93
N ASP A 41 -9.02 -29.23 8.73
CA ASP A 41 -8.62 -30.52 9.28
C ASP A 41 -7.17 -30.42 9.79
N PRO A 42 -6.95 -30.42 11.12
CA PRO A 42 -5.61 -30.22 11.69
C PRO A 42 -4.58 -31.27 11.26
N GLU A 43 -5.02 -32.51 10.96
CA GLU A 43 -4.10 -33.56 10.45
C GLU A 43 -3.66 -33.32 9.00
N TRP A 44 -4.46 -32.53 8.24
CA TRP A 44 -4.18 -32.19 6.86
C TRP A 44 -3.50 -30.83 6.72
N ASP A 45 -3.93 -29.87 7.54
CA ASP A 45 -3.49 -28.47 7.46
C ASP A 45 -2.17 -28.23 8.21
N GLY A 46 -1.64 -29.26 8.89
CA GLY A 46 -0.47 -29.17 9.77
C GLY A 46 -0.81 -28.68 11.18
N GLU A 47 0.15 -28.75 12.07
CA GLU A 47 -0.04 -28.23 13.44
C GLU A 47 -0.28 -26.73 13.41
N PRO A 48 -1.34 -26.23 14.11
CA PRO A 48 -1.55 -24.80 14.28
C PRO A 48 -0.32 -24.20 14.97
N ILE A 49 0.26 -23.17 14.40
CA ILE A 49 1.32 -22.40 15.07
C ILE A 49 0.71 -21.90 16.38
N GLU A 50 1.25 -22.34 17.52
CA GLU A 50 0.78 -21.93 18.84
C GLU A 50 0.70 -20.40 18.92
N PRO A 51 -0.46 -19.84 19.34
CA PRO A 51 -0.57 -18.41 19.57
C PRO A 51 0.34 -18.02 20.75
N GLU A 52 1.18 -17.00 20.59
CA GLU A 52 1.98 -16.43 21.68
C GLU A 52 1.11 -16.22 22.93
N PRO A 53 1.59 -16.55 24.16
CA PRO A 53 0.80 -16.45 25.37
C PRO A 53 0.31 -15.01 25.56
N LYS A 54 -0.99 -14.82 25.56
CA LYS A 54 -1.62 -13.55 25.91
C LYS A 54 -1.29 -13.23 27.35
N LEU A 55 -0.57 -12.15 27.60
CA LEU A 55 -0.55 -11.49 28.89
C LEU A 55 -2.00 -11.11 29.24
N LEU A 56 -2.58 -11.81 30.19
CA LEU A 56 -3.92 -11.55 30.69
C LEU A 56 -3.94 -10.15 31.35
N PRO A 57 -4.89 -9.28 31.00
CA PRO A 57 -5.11 -8.06 31.77
C PRO A 57 -5.61 -8.43 33.19
N PRO A 58 -5.34 -7.59 34.21
CA PRO A 58 -5.73 -7.86 35.58
C PRO A 58 -7.27 -7.98 35.70
N LYS A 59 -7.75 -8.94 36.51
CA LYS A 59 -9.16 -9.21 36.76
C LYS A 59 -9.86 -7.94 37.28
N PRO A 60 -11.01 -7.55 36.68
CA PRO A 60 -11.86 -6.54 37.30
C PRO A 60 -12.68 -7.15 38.44
N THR A 61 -12.83 -6.38 39.50
CA THR A 61 -13.67 -6.61 40.69
C THR A 61 -15.17 -6.68 40.27
N PRO A 62 -16.02 -7.46 40.94
CA PRO A 62 -17.41 -7.66 40.53
C PRO A 62 -18.26 -6.41 40.78
N ALA A 63 -18.86 -5.87 39.75
CA ALA A 63 -19.96 -4.91 39.80
C ALA A 63 -21.24 -5.55 39.25
N GLY A 64 -22.36 -5.24 39.86
CA GLY A 64 -23.66 -5.86 39.79
C GLY A 64 -24.35 -6.04 38.44
N PRO A 65 -25.60 -6.53 38.38
CA PRO A 65 -26.20 -7.14 37.21
C PRO A 65 -26.49 -6.14 36.10
N SER A 66 -25.83 -6.29 34.97
CA SER A 66 -26.07 -5.53 33.76
C SER A 66 -26.73 -6.42 32.70
N VAL A 67 -27.74 -5.86 32.08
CA VAL A 67 -28.54 -6.35 30.94
C VAL A 67 -27.62 -6.85 29.80
N PRO A 68 -27.92 -7.98 29.14
CA PRO A 68 -27.09 -8.47 28.05
C PRO A 68 -27.18 -7.53 26.83
N PRO A 69 -26.04 -7.08 26.28
CA PRO A 69 -26.03 -6.37 25.01
C PRO A 69 -26.38 -7.35 23.87
N GLY A 70 -27.22 -6.89 22.96
CA GLY A 70 -27.56 -7.62 21.73
C GLY A 70 -26.32 -7.93 20.88
N PRO A 71 -26.43 -8.86 19.91
CA PRO A 71 -25.29 -9.27 19.10
C PRO A 71 -24.75 -8.07 18.31
N GLY A 72 -23.57 -7.62 18.73
CA GLY A 72 -22.79 -6.63 17.98
C GLY A 72 -22.26 -7.25 16.67
N PRO A 73 -21.92 -6.44 15.66
CA PRO A 73 -21.39 -6.96 14.41
C PRO A 73 -20.17 -7.84 14.68
N GLU A 74 -20.17 -9.04 14.11
CA GLU A 74 -19.07 -9.99 14.23
C GLU A 74 -17.75 -9.32 13.79
N PRO A 75 -16.68 -9.40 14.60
CA PRO A 75 -15.38 -8.92 14.17
C PRO A 75 -14.94 -9.73 12.97
N GLY A 76 -14.79 -9.07 11.81
CA GLY A 76 -14.27 -9.68 10.59
C GLY A 76 -12.94 -10.42 10.84
N PRO A 77 -12.54 -11.36 9.98
CA PRO A 77 -11.38 -12.21 10.20
C PRO A 77 -10.16 -11.36 10.51
N ARG A 78 -9.55 -11.58 11.69
CA ARG A 78 -8.35 -10.86 12.13
C ARG A 78 -7.21 -11.19 11.17
N ARG A 79 -6.79 -10.21 10.39
CA ARG A 79 -5.64 -10.34 9.50
C ARG A 79 -4.39 -10.58 10.34
N GLN A 80 -3.76 -11.72 10.16
CA GLN A 80 -2.53 -12.06 10.88
C GLN A 80 -1.37 -11.24 10.30
N LYS A 81 -0.52 -10.69 11.17
CA LYS A 81 0.66 -9.90 10.77
C LYS A 81 1.92 -10.69 11.02
N ILE A 82 2.82 -10.73 10.03
CA ILE A 82 4.12 -11.38 10.10
C ILE A 82 5.21 -10.31 10.15
N LYS A 83 6.25 -10.54 10.95
CA LYS A 83 7.45 -9.69 10.96
C LYS A 83 8.54 -10.32 10.09
N VAL A 84 8.97 -9.62 9.08
CA VAL A 84 10.06 -9.99 8.18
C VAL A 84 11.28 -9.16 8.53
N LYS A 85 12.43 -9.79 8.77
CA LYS A 85 13.73 -9.12 8.93
C LYS A 85 14.47 -9.16 7.61
N LEU A 86 14.85 -7.99 7.10
CA LEU A 86 15.70 -7.88 5.92
C LEU A 86 17.19 -7.84 6.30
N ALA A 87 18.06 -7.77 5.30
CA ALA A 87 19.53 -7.82 5.47
C ALA A 87 20.09 -6.69 6.36
N ASP A 88 19.37 -5.57 6.52
CA ASP A 88 19.70 -4.47 7.42
C ASP A 88 19.37 -4.75 8.89
N GLY A 89 18.84 -5.94 9.21
CA GLY A 89 18.44 -6.35 10.56
C GLY A 89 17.15 -5.71 11.07
N LYS A 90 16.53 -4.78 10.34
CA LYS A 90 15.28 -4.13 10.74
C LYS A 90 14.08 -5.01 10.40
N ALA A 91 13.11 -5.05 11.31
CA ALA A 91 11.86 -5.78 11.11
C ALA A 91 10.84 -4.93 10.33
N ARG A 92 10.15 -5.53 9.36
CA ARG A 92 8.98 -5.00 8.67
C ARG A 92 7.78 -5.86 9.00
N THR A 93 6.64 -5.23 9.13
CA THR A 93 5.38 -5.94 9.40
C THR A 93 4.59 -6.04 8.11
N ILE A 94 4.21 -7.27 7.74
CA ILE A 94 3.36 -7.55 6.58
C ILE A 94 2.11 -8.32 7.01
N GLN A 95 1.04 -8.23 6.24
CA GLN A 95 -0.12 -9.09 6.43
C GLN A 95 0.19 -10.51 5.95
N HIS A 96 -0.28 -11.51 6.68
CA HIS A 96 -0.26 -12.88 6.20
C HIS A 96 -1.27 -13.04 5.05
N MET A 97 -0.78 -13.37 3.87
CA MET A 97 -1.62 -13.69 2.72
C MET A 97 -1.44 -15.16 2.36
N MET A 98 -2.57 -15.88 2.23
CA MET A 98 -2.59 -17.27 1.83
C MET A 98 -2.40 -17.47 0.31
N ALA A 99 -2.40 -16.39 -0.47
CA ALA A 99 -2.23 -16.45 -1.92
C ALA A 99 -0.87 -15.89 -2.33
N THR A 100 -0.20 -16.55 -3.27
CA THR A 100 0.98 -16.02 -3.97
C THR A 100 0.52 -14.92 -4.91
N THR A 101 0.96 -13.70 -4.65
CA THR A 101 0.51 -12.51 -5.40
C THR A 101 1.62 -11.99 -6.33
N PHE A 102 2.85 -12.49 -6.16
CA PHE A 102 4.03 -12.04 -6.88
C PHE A 102 4.60 -13.13 -7.78
N TRP A 103 5.25 -12.70 -8.85
CA TRP A 103 5.85 -13.56 -9.84
C TRP A 103 7.25 -13.06 -10.18
N HIS A 104 8.20 -13.97 -10.27
CA HIS A 104 9.51 -13.67 -10.85
C HIS A 104 9.38 -13.35 -12.34
N PRO A 105 10.35 -12.65 -12.95
CA PRO A 105 10.37 -12.42 -14.39
C PRO A 105 10.36 -13.70 -15.24
N ASP A 106 10.80 -14.82 -14.67
CA ASP A 106 10.78 -16.15 -15.28
C ASP A 106 9.41 -16.87 -15.17
N GLY A 107 8.42 -16.23 -14.52
CA GLY A 107 7.08 -16.77 -14.32
C GLY A 107 6.92 -17.69 -13.12
N THR A 108 7.94 -17.84 -12.28
CA THR A 108 7.81 -18.60 -11.03
C THR A 108 7.12 -17.77 -9.93
N PRO A 109 6.23 -18.38 -9.12
CA PRO A 109 5.58 -17.65 -8.04
C PRO A 109 6.56 -17.33 -6.91
N MET A 110 6.31 -16.19 -6.26
CA MET A 110 7.16 -15.68 -5.19
C MET A 110 6.29 -15.22 -4.01
N SER A 111 6.75 -15.45 -2.79
CA SER A 111 6.08 -14.95 -1.59
C SER A 111 6.28 -13.43 -1.44
N ALA A 112 5.41 -12.78 -0.65
CA ALA A 112 5.56 -11.36 -0.30
C ALA A 112 6.91 -11.06 0.38
N GLN A 113 7.41 -11.99 1.20
CA GLN A 113 8.73 -11.86 1.81
C GLN A 113 9.84 -11.85 0.77
N GLN A 114 9.85 -12.82 -0.16
CA GLN A 114 10.83 -12.90 -1.24
C GLN A 114 10.78 -11.66 -2.14
N PHE A 115 9.57 -11.17 -2.47
CA PHE A 115 9.41 -9.94 -3.23
C PHE A 115 10.03 -8.74 -2.50
N MET A 116 9.75 -8.60 -1.19
CA MET A 116 10.31 -7.53 -0.36
C MET A 116 11.84 -7.61 -0.26
N GLU A 117 12.41 -8.80 -0.11
CA GLU A 117 13.86 -9.03 -0.07
C GLU A 117 14.53 -8.66 -1.40
N LEU A 118 13.93 -9.07 -2.52
CA LEU A 118 14.41 -8.71 -3.86
C LEU A 118 14.33 -7.20 -4.12
N LEU A 119 13.19 -6.59 -3.80
CA LEU A 119 13.01 -5.14 -3.93
C LEU A 119 14.05 -4.40 -3.08
N PHE A 120 14.21 -4.78 -1.80
CA PHE A 120 15.21 -4.19 -0.91
C PHE A 120 16.62 -4.24 -1.50
N GLY A 121 17.01 -5.38 -2.07
CA GLY A 121 18.32 -5.55 -2.71
C GLY A 121 18.54 -4.68 -3.95
N ARG A 122 17.46 -4.24 -4.62
CA ARG A 122 17.52 -3.42 -5.83
C ARG A 122 17.39 -1.92 -5.60
N LEU A 123 16.75 -1.50 -4.50
CA LEU A 123 16.53 -0.08 -4.22
C LEU A 123 17.81 0.78 -4.19
N PRO A 124 18.99 0.28 -3.72
CA PRO A 124 20.24 1.05 -3.76
C PRO A 124 20.74 1.42 -5.18
N GLU A 125 20.21 0.77 -6.23
CA GLU A 125 20.51 1.15 -7.62
C GLU A 125 19.82 2.46 -8.02
N PHE A 126 18.76 2.87 -7.31
CA PHE A 126 17.92 4.00 -7.64
C PHE A 126 18.11 5.22 -6.74
N PHE A 127 18.43 5.00 -5.46
CA PHE A 127 18.67 6.06 -4.49
C PHE A 127 19.53 5.55 -3.33
N LYS A 128 20.34 6.43 -2.75
CA LYS A 128 21.31 6.10 -1.69
C LYS A 128 20.72 6.20 -0.29
N ASP A 129 19.83 7.18 -0.09
CA ASP A 129 19.25 7.49 1.21
C ASP A 129 17.81 8.00 1.10
N GLU A 130 17.17 8.18 2.26
CA GLU A 130 15.80 8.69 2.37
C GLU A 130 15.64 10.09 1.76
N ALA A 131 16.65 10.95 1.89
CA ALA A 131 16.59 12.31 1.40
C ALA A 131 16.57 12.34 -0.13
N GLU A 132 17.37 11.48 -0.76
CA GLU A 132 17.40 11.32 -2.21
C GLU A 132 16.07 10.72 -2.72
N LEU A 133 15.52 9.69 -2.05
CA LEU A 133 14.20 9.14 -2.39
C LEU A 133 13.13 10.23 -2.34
N ARG A 134 13.11 11.05 -1.29
CA ARG A 134 12.16 12.17 -1.15
C ARG A 134 12.33 13.19 -2.27
N ALA A 135 13.56 13.55 -2.61
CA ALA A 135 13.85 14.49 -3.69
C ALA A 135 13.37 13.98 -5.05
N ILE A 136 13.68 12.71 -5.37
CA ILE A 136 13.24 12.05 -6.61
C ILE A 136 11.72 12.00 -6.68
N TRP A 137 11.05 11.64 -5.57
CA TRP A 137 9.61 11.47 -5.54
C TRP A 137 8.83 12.79 -5.61
N SER A 138 9.41 13.85 -5.09
CA SER A 138 8.80 15.19 -5.03
C SER A 138 8.62 15.86 -6.38
N ALA A 139 9.29 15.39 -7.43
CA ALA A 139 9.17 15.94 -8.77
C ALA A 139 8.55 14.89 -9.71
N PRO A 140 7.48 15.26 -10.45
CA PRO A 140 6.75 14.31 -11.32
C PRO A 140 7.65 13.58 -12.33
N GLU A 141 8.59 14.29 -12.92
CA GLU A 141 9.49 13.73 -13.96
C GLU A 141 10.47 12.69 -13.39
N THR A 142 11.08 12.98 -12.23
CA THR A 142 12.03 12.06 -11.59
C THR A 142 11.29 10.87 -10.96
N ARG A 143 10.08 11.09 -10.42
CA ARG A 143 9.20 10.04 -9.94
C ARG A 143 8.82 9.07 -11.06
N ALA A 144 8.43 9.59 -12.24
CA ALA A 144 8.09 8.75 -13.39
C ALA A 144 9.29 7.90 -13.84
N LYS A 145 10.49 8.48 -13.89
CA LYS A 145 11.74 7.74 -14.23
C LYS A 145 12.06 6.65 -13.20
N LEU A 146 11.88 6.93 -11.92
CA LEU A 146 12.07 5.95 -10.85
C LEU A 146 11.11 4.77 -11.01
N LEU A 147 9.81 5.05 -11.20
CA LEU A 147 8.79 4.00 -11.37
C LEU A 147 9.02 3.19 -12.64
N GLN A 148 9.42 3.83 -13.74
CA GLN A 148 9.79 3.14 -14.97
C GLN A 148 11.00 2.21 -14.76
N GLY A 149 12.07 2.71 -14.14
CA GLY A 149 13.26 1.90 -13.86
C GLY A 149 12.97 0.71 -12.94
N LEU A 150 12.09 0.88 -11.94
CA LEU A 150 11.62 -0.21 -11.09
C LEU A 150 10.83 -1.24 -11.92
N ALA A 151 9.94 -0.80 -12.81
CA ALA A 151 9.16 -1.69 -13.67
C ALA A 151 10.05 -2.52 -14.60
N GLU A 152 11.10 -1.94 -15.18
CA GLU A 152 12.10 -2.62 -16.02
C GLU A 152 12.86 -3.71 -15.24
N LYS A 153 12.95 -3.59 -13.92
CA LYS A 153 13.57 -4.59 -13.02
C LYS A 153 12.55 -5.61 -12.48
N GLY A 154 11.29 -5.56 -12.93
CA GLY A 154 10.23 -6.47 -12.50
C GLY A 154 9.41 -5.99 -11.31
N PHE A 155 9.56 -4.74 -10.88
CA PHE A 155 8.78 -4.13 -9.79
C PHE A 155 7.79 -3.11 -10.37
N GLY A 156 6.84 -3.61 -11.17
CA GLY A 156 5.83 -2.77 -11.81
C GLY A 156 4.82 -2.20 -10.81
N HIS A 157 4.00 -1.25 -11.32
CA HIS A 157 2.97 -0.57 -10.53
C HIS A 157 2.04 -1.55 -9.80
N ASP A 158 1.54 -2.58 -10.48
CA ASP A 158 0.60 -3.55 -9.91
C ASP A 158 1.22 -4.34 -8.75
N GLN A 159 2.49 -4.73 -8.88
CA GLN A 159 3.23 -5.45 -7.83
C GLN A 159 3.50 -4.56 -6.62
N LEU A 160 3.87 -3.28 -6.85
CA LEU A 160 4.03 -2.31 -5.77
C LEU A 160 2.69 -2.00 -5.09
N ALA A 161 1.58 -1.93 -5.83
CA ALA A 161 0.24 -1.76 -5.29
C ALA A 161 -0.21 -2.97 -4.46
N GLU A 162 0.13 -4.20 -4.87
CA GLU A 162 -0.12 -5.39 -4.05
C GLU A 162 0.72 -5.37 -2.77
N MET A 163 2.00 -4.96 -2.83
CA MET A 163 2.83 -4.78 -1.64
C MET A 163 2.24 -3.71 -0.72
N GLN A 164 1.67 -2.64 -1.27
CA GLN A 164 1.00 -1.59 -0.51
C GLN A 164 -0.17 -2.13 0.34
N LYS A 165 -0.97 -3.04 -0.23
CA LYS A 165 -2.03 -3.74 0.53
C LYS A 165 -1.47 -4.63 1.64
N ILE A 166 -0.37 -5.32 1.36
CA ILE A 166 0.27 -6.24 2.32
C ILE A 166 0.83 -5.52 3.53
N ILE A 167 1.32 -4.28 3.37
CA ILE A 167 1.84 -3.46 4.46
C ILE A 167 0.80 -2.55 5.12
N ASP A 168 -0.50 -2.73 4.84
CA ASP A 168 -1.60 -1.88 5.33
C ASP A 168 -1.48 -0.40 4.90
N ALA A 169 -0.97 -0.13 3.70
CA ALA A 169 -0.69 1.21 3.19
C ALA A 169 -1.59 1.65 2.02
N GLU A 170 -2.79 1.07 1.85
CA GLU A 170 -3.72 1.35 0.74
C GLU A 170 -4.12 2.83 0.65
N LYS A 171 -4.13 3.54 1.78
CA LYS A 171 -4.40 4.98 1.87
C LYS A 171 -3.15 5.86 1.77
N SER A 172 -1.99 5.26 1.52
CA SER A 172 -0.69 5.92 1.38
C SER A 172 -0.29 5.99 -0.10
N ASP A 173 0.90 6.43 -0.39
CA ASP A 173 1.47 6.43 -1.74
C ASP A 173 2.44 5.26 -1.93
N LEU A 174 2.79 4.93 -3.18
CA LEU A 174 3.86 3.98 -3.47
C LEU A 174 5.23 4.43 -2.91
N PHE A 175 5.41 5.73 -2.65
CA PHE A 175 6.53 6.26 -1.87
C PHE A 175 6.67 5.52 -0.53
N ASP A 176 5.55 5.31 0.15
CA ASP A 176 5.54 4.69 1.49
C ASP A 176 5.92 3.21 1.42
N VAL A 177 5.60 2.52 0.31
CA VAL A 177 6.08 1.16 0.05
C VAL A 177 7.60 1.14 -0.06
N LEU A 178 8.16 2.01 -0.89
CA LEU A 178 9.61 2.10 -1.08
C LEU A 178 10.33 2.49 0.22
N ALA A 179 9.81 3.49 0.93
CA ALA A 179 10.37 3.95 2.21
C ALA A 179 10.24 2.89 3.32
N HIS A 180 9.14 2.13 3.33
CA HIS A 180 8.96 1.02 4.26
C HIS A 180 9.96 -0.11 3.99
N VAL A 181 10.11 -0.50 2.74
CA VAL A 181 11.04 -1.56 2.35
C VAL A 181 12.50 -1.11 2.58
N ALA A 182 12.88 0.09 2.12
CA ALA A 182 14.26 0.56 2.24
C ALA A 182 14.68 0.89 3.68
N TYR A 183 13.82 1.57 4.44
CA TYR A 183 14.20 2.19 5.72
C TYR A 183 13.38 1.74 6.92
N ALA A 184 12.41 0.82 6.74
CA ALA A 184 11.44 0.39 7.76
C ALA A 184 10.59 1.56 8.31
N MET A 185 10.31 2.57 7.45
CA MET A 185 9.47 3.69 7.83
C MET A 185 7.99 3.27 7.92
N PRO A 186 7.24 3.78 8.89
CA PRO A 186 5.79 3.55 8.92
C PRO A 186 5.12 4.29 7.75
N PRO A 187 4.16 3.65 7.05
CA PRO A 187 3.39 4.30 6.00
C PRO A 187 2.60 5.50 6.54
N LEU A 188 2.51 6.57 5.75
CA LEU A 188 1.79 7.78 6.08
C LEU A 188 0.61 7.95 5.11
N THR A 189 -0.61 8.10 5.64
CA THR A 189 -1.78 8.25 4.76
C THR A 189 -1.75 9.55 3.98
N ARG A 190 -2.40 9.58 2.80
CA ARG A 190 -2.49 10.76 1.96
C ARG A 190 -3.17 11.95 2.66
N GLU A 191 -4.16 11.67 3.53
CA GLU A 191 -4.82 12.71 4.33
C GLU A 191 -3.84 13.40 5.28
N VAL A 192 -3.06 12.61 6.02
CA VAL A 192 -2.06 13.16 6.97
C VAL A 192 -0.98 13.90 6.19
N ARG A 193 -0.54 13.35 5.07
CA ARG A 193 0.46 13.98 4.20
C ARG A 193 -0.02 15.32 3.64
N ALA A 194 -1.27 15.38 3.16
CA ALA A 194 -1.89 16.62 2.69
C ALA A 194 -2.04 17.65 3.82
N ALA A 195 -2.48 17.23 5.01
CA ALA A 195 -2.59 18.12 6.17
C ALA A 195 -1.24 18.74 6.56
N ASN A 196 -0.18 17.95 6.53
CA ASN A 196 1.18 18.45 6.82
C ASN A 196 1.66 19.43 5.76
N ALA A 197 1.39 19.16 4.46
CA ALA A 197 1.75 20.06 3.38
C ALA A 197 1.05 21.41 3.47
N LYS A 198 -0.21 21.45 3.95
CA LYS A 198 -0.99 22.69 4.12
C LYS A 198 -0.31 23.70 5.03
N VAL A 199 0.40 23.25 6.06
CA VAL A 199 1.17 24.16 6.96
C VAL A 199 2.20 24.96 6.16
N TYR A 200 2.89 24.31 5.23
CA TYR A 200 3.87 24.99 4.37
C TYR A 200 3.22 25.82 3.27
N ILE A 201 2.11 25.32 2.68
CA ILE A 201 1.36 26.01 1.65
C ILE A 201 0.83 27.35 2.18
N ASN A 202 0.25 27.37 3.37
CA ASN A 202 -0.30 28.56 3.99
C ASN A 202 0.73 29.66 4.28
N THR A 203 2.01 29.29 4.38
CA THR A 203 3.09 30.27 4.65
C THR A 203 3.86 30.72 3.41
N ARG A 204 3.74 29.98 2.29
CA ARG A 204 4.60 30.19 1.12
C ARG A 204 3.86 30.58 -0.16
N PHE A 205 2.54 30.43 -0.18
CA PHE A 205 1.72 30.72 -1.34
C PHE A 205 0.69 31.80 -1.00
N ASN A 206 0.29 32.59 -2.00
CA ASN A 206 -0.76 33.58 -1.82
C ASN A 206 -2.16 32.95 -1.69
N ALA A 207 -3.15 33.71 -1.23
CA ALA A 207 -4.49 33.21 -0.94
C ALA A 207 -5.15 32.49 -2.13
N LYS A 208 -4.99 32.99 -3.36
CA LYS A 208 -5.57 32.36 -4.57
C LYS A 208 -4.88 31.03 -4.91
N GLN A 209 -3.55 30.99 -4.79
CA GLN A 209 -2.77 29.76 -4.95
C GLN A 209 -3.12 28.73 -3.88
N GLN A 210 -3.32 29.16 -2.63
CA GLN A 210 -3.75 28.26 -1.54
C GLN A 210 -5.08 27.58 -1.86
N VAL A 211 -6.07 28.34 -2.34
CA VAL A 211 -7.40 27.81 -2.74
C VAL A 211 -7.26 26.79 -3.89
N PHE A 212 -6.40 27.06 -4.86
CA PHE A 212 -6.12 26.11 -5.94
C PHE A 212 -5.40 24.86 -5.42
N LEU A 213 -4.37 25.01 -4.59
CA LEU A 213 -3.62 23.90 -4.04
C LEU A 213 -4.45 23.03 -3.08
N ASP A 214 -5.39 23.63 -2.33
CA ASP A 214 -6.36 22.88 -1.52
C ASP A 214 -7.27 22.01 -2.38
N PHE A 215 -7.71 22.52 -3.53
CA PHE A 215 -8.46 21.74 -4.51
C PHE A 215 -7.61 20.57 -5.07
N VAL A 216 -6.37 20.84 -5.48
CA VAL A 216 -5.44 19.81 -5.95
C VAL A 216 -5.19 18.73 -4.88
N LEU A 217 -4.98 19.14 -3.62
CA LEU A 217 -4.82 18.22 -2.49
C LEU A 217 -6.03 17.33 -2.24
N SER A 218 -7.26 17.86 -2.46
CA SER A 218 -8.47 17.03 -2.32
C SER A 218 -8.54 15.92 -3.37
N HIS A 219 -8.12 16.19 -4.60
CA HIS A 219 -8.00 15.19 -5.66
C HIS A 219 -6.90 14.18 -5.37
N TYR A 220 -5.73 14.65 -4.94
CA TYR A 220 -4.63 13.80 -4.51
C TYR A 220 -5.05 12.81 -3.40
N VAL A 221 -5.77 13.28 -2.38
CA VAL A 221 -6.24 12.42 -1.28
C VAL A 221 -7.20 11.35 -1.78
N SER A 222 -8.10 11.71 -2.72
CA SER A 222 -9.13 10.80 -3.22
C SER A 222 -8.59 9.76 -4.18
N VAL A 223 -7.71 10.17 -5.11
CA VAL A 223 -7.27 9.36 -6.25
C VAL A 223 -5.86 8.82 -6.02
N GLY A 224 -4.89 9.69 -5.72
CA GLY A 224 -3.50 9.35 -5.51
C GLY A 224 -2.52 10.32 -6.14
N VAL A 225 -1.25 9.93 -6.13
CA VAL A 225 -0.14 10.76 -6.62
C VAL A 225 -0.18 11.00 -8.13
N GLU A 226 -0.90 10.19 -8.88
CA GLU A 226 -1.11 10.32 -10.33
C GLU A 226 -1.79 11.64 -10.69
N GLU A 227 -2.65 12.18 -9.79
CA GLU A 227 -3.27 13.50 -9.96
C GLU A 227 -2.28 14.65 -9.87
N LEU A 228 -1.07 14.40 -9.38
CA LEU A 228 0.01 15.38 -9.29
C LEU A 228 0.95 15.36 -10.50
N ASP A 229 0.68 14.54 -11.50
CA ASP A 229 1.47 14.50 -12.71
C ASP A 229 1.23 15.74 -13.59
N GLN A 230 2.27 16.19 -14.28
CA GLN A 230 2.22 17.44 -15.06
C GLN A 230 1.10 17.46 -16.11
N ASN A 231 0.77 16.32 -16.69
CA ASN A 231 -0.32 16.17 -17.68
C ASN A 231 -1.72 16.38 -17.07
N LYS A 232 -1.87 16.27 -15.76
CA LYS A 232 -3.14 16.48 -15.05
C LYS A 232 -3.45 17.94 -14.76
N LEU A 233 -2.43 18.81 -14.79
CA LEU A 233 -2.58 20.22 -14.46
C LEU A 233 -3.71 20.88 -15.27
N THR A 234 -3.75 20.69 -16.59
CA THR A 234 -4.78 21.30 -17.45
C THR A 234 -6.19 20.80 -17.08
N THR A 235 -6.32 19.52 -16.77
CA THR A 235 -7.61 18.93 -16.35
C THR A 235 -8.06 19.51 -15.01
N LEU A 236 -7.16 19.61 -14.03
CA LEU A 236 -7.45 20.19 -12.72
C LEU A 236 -7.84 21.68 -12.81
N LEU A 237 -7.16 22.44 -13.66
CA LEU A 237 -7.52 23.84 -13.91
C LEU A 237 -8.94 23.96 -14.49
N ARG A 238 -9.28 23.15 -15.49
CA ARG A 238 -10.62 23.13 -16.09
C ARG A 238 -11.69 22.75 -15.07
N LEU A 239 -11.43 21.75 -14.24
CA LEU A 239 -12.36 21.34 -13.19
C LEU A 239 -12.58 22.44 -12.14
N LYS A 240 -11.52 23.17 -11.78
CA LYS A 240 -11.61 24.24 -10.77
C LYS A 240 -12.28 25.51 -11.28
N TYR A 241 -12.01 25.89 -12.53
CA TYR A 241 -12.40 27.19 -13.10
C TYR A 241 -13.51 27.08 -14.15
N ASN A 242 -14.22 25.93 -14.26
CA ASN A 242 -15.33 25.71 -15.21
C ASN A 242 -14.98 26.11 -16.65
N ASP A 243 -13.76 25.80 -17.09
CA ASP A 243 -13.20 25.94 -18.43
C ASP A 243 -12.77 27.35 -18.94
N PRO A 244 -12.79 28.49 -18.23
CA PRO A 244 -11.98 29.61 -18.71
C PRO A 244 -10.58 29.57 -18.09
N ILE A 245 -9.59 29.11 -18.87
CA ILE A 245 -8.15 29.28 -18.55
C ILE A 245 -7.81 30.74 -18.19
N VAL A 246 -8.57 31.69 -18.71
CA VAL A 246 -8.42 33.11 -18.43
C VAL A 246 -8.56 33.43 -16.94
N ASP A 247 -9.53 32.83 -16.25
CA ASP A 247 -9.73 33.03 -14.80
C ASP A 247 -8.60 32.38 -14.00
N ALA A 248 -8.11 31.23 -14.44
CA ALA A 248 -6.97 30.58 -13.83
C ALA A 248 -5.72 31.44 -13.94
N VAL A 249 -5.47 32.07 -15.10
CA VAL A 249 -4.32 32.97 -15.31
C VAL A 249 -4.48 34.26 -14.47
N ALA A 250 -5.69 34.80 -14.35
CA ALA A 250 -5.96 35.97 -13.52
C ALA A 250 -5.73 35.71 -12.02
N ASP A 251 -5.97 34.48 -11.57
CA ASP A 251 -5.85 34.08 -10.17
C ASP A 251 -4.44 33.57 -9.81
N LEU A 252 -3.82 32.80 -10.69
CA LEU A 252 -2.60 32.04 -10.37
C LEU A 252 -1.35 32.60 -11.03
N GLY A 253 -1.51 33.51 -12.02
CA GLY A 253 -0.40 34.07 -12.81
C GLY A 253 -0.25 33.42 -14.18
N ALA A 254 0.85 33.74 -14.86
CA ALA A 254 1.14 33.18 -16.18
C ALA A 254 1.24 31.63 -16.15
N SER A 255 1.06 31.01 -17.32
CA SER A 255 1.08 29.53 -17.44
C SER A 255 2.33 28.88 -16.82
N ASP A 256 3.51 29.52 -17.00
CA ASP A 256 4.77 29.05 -16.42
C ASP A 256 4.80 29.14 -14.88
N GLU A 257 4.14 30.16 -14.32
CA GLU A 257 4.02 30.34 -12.88
C GLU A 257 3.07 29.29 -12.29
N ILE A 258 1.97 29.03 -12.95
CA ILE A 258 1.02 27.96 -12.56
C ILE A 258 1.74 26.61 -12.54
N GLY A 259 2.51 26.30 -13.59
CA GLY A 259 3.32 25.10 -13.64
C GLY A 259 4.34 24.99 -12.50
N LYS A 260 5.01 26.08 -12.16
CA LYS A 260 5.96 26.15 -11.04
C LYS A 260 5.27 25.99 -9.69
N VAL A 261 4.10 26.58 -9.49
CA VAL A 261 3.29 26.42 -8.27
C VAL A 261 2.86 24.96 -8.13
N PHE A 262 2.33 24.35 -9.20
CA PHE A 262 1.84 22.97 -9.21
C PHE A 262 2.95 21.94 -8.99
N SER A 263 4.14 22.13 -9.57
CA SER A 263 5.26 21.22 -9.34
C SER A 263 5.96 21.52 -8.00
N GLY A 264 6.08 22.80 -7.66
CA GLY A 264 6.87 23.24 -6.51
C GLY A 264 6.28 22.92 -5.15
N PHE A 265 4.93 22.80 -5.03
CA PHE A 265 4.31 22.45 -3.75
C PHE A 265 4.50 20.97 -3.39
N GLN A 266 4.69 20.08 -4.36
CA GLN A 266 4.77 18.64 -4.15
C GLN A 266 5.89 18.22 -3.18
N ARG A 267 7.00 19.01 -3.13
CA ARG A 267 8.08 18.80 -2.16
C ARG A 267 7.61 18.88 -0.69
N PHE A 268 6.52 19.61 -0.40
CA PHE A 268 5.99 19.73 0.95
C PHE A 268 5.16 18.51 1.35
N LEU A 269 4.62 17.76 0.39
CA LEU A 269 3.98 16.47 0.65
C LEU A 269 4.96 15.44 1.20
N TYR A 270 6.20 15.46 0.69
CA TYR A 270 7.23 14.49 1.04
C TYR A 270 8.34 15.07 1.93
N ALA A 271 8.14 16.27 2.48
CA ALA A 271 9.07 16.86 3.43
C ALA A 271 9.21 15.99 4.68
N LYS A 272 10.42 15.94 5.24
CA LYS A 272 10.65 15.28 6.52
C LYS A 272 9.89 16.03 7.62
N GLN A 273 9.08 15.32 8.38
CA GLN A 273 8.43 15.94 9.52
C GLN A 273 9.49 16.25 10.58
N THR A 274 9.66 17.51 10.89
CA THR A 274 10.33 17.92 12.11
C THR A 274 9.38 17.66 13.27
N ALA A 275 9.80 16.75 14.15
CA ALA A 275 9.09 16.42 15.38
C ALA A 275 9.03 17.66 16.30
#